data_2746feeb934cd669c00ae3fd058f1541
#
_entry.id   2746feeb934cd669c00ae3fd058f1541
#
_cell.length_a   1.000
_cell.length_b   1.000
_cell.length_c   1.000
_cell.angle_alpha   90.00
_cell.angle_beta   90.00
_cell.angle_gamma   90.00
#
_symmetry.space_group_name_H-M   'P 1'
#
loop_
_entity.id
_entity.type
_entity.pdbx_description
1 polymer ?
#
loop_
_entity_poly.entity_id
_entity_poly.type
_entity_poly.pdbx_seq_one_letter_code
_entity_poly.pdbx_strand_id
1 'polypeptide(L)'
;MKENAGPQRRLDSWESIAQYLARSARTAQRWHAEYGLPIHRLGGNKGPLFAYADELDHWMKDCGKVETKEAPATSSPAPPDVRFLHEEFAMILDSFGLSNPAKARSAELVALAFKMWEVLSYSNLRQIARMFREAIDLDPCNADAFAGLSITLIVEGLWGLVSPPAAYTSAQAALQRTLEIDPEQPEALCAAAWLKMVSTRDWEGARRGFDEALKQAPRSTRAMVGRAMLHIAEGDLEDASHLLLRAVQQSALSSAPMSWNCWNNYLAGEFENALIEIEHYRDSGRHGPVTDAVEALAIIQLEETDVQIERIEALVAASPHNDVLRGALGYAYGMAGQRLNASEILDTMGLPKAKEKNHEPYAIALVLIGLNRINEAVERLEQSYRDGSLWSLGFRSDPILTPLRNDPHFRLFFSKVSYPVSVSLGAASGALARYGAQHSQRRRVEAASAAGD
;
A
#
# COMPACT_ATOMS: atom_id res chain seq x y z
N MET A 1 21.57 -45.00 -32.76
CA MET A 1 20.19 -44.57 -33.16
C MET A 1 20.15 -43.07 -32.91
N LYS A 2 20.06 -42.27 -33.97
CA LYS A 2 19.94 -40.81 -33.88
C LYS A 2 18.45 -40.53 -33.69
N GLU A 3 18.07 -39.95 -32.57
CA GLU A 3 16.74 -39.42 -32.34
C GLU A 3 16.51 -38.23 -33.29
N ASN A 4 15.43 -38.33 -34.05
CA ASN A 4 14.94 -37.28 -34.95
C ASN A 4 14.39 -36.11 -34.10
N ALA A 5 15.16 -35.02 -33.99
CA ALA A 5 14.63 -33.77 -33.51
C ALA A 5 13.67 -33.18 -34.53
N GLY A 6 12.40 -33.01 -34.18
CA GLY A 6 11.41 -32.32 -35.02
C GLY A 6 11.83 -30.85 -35.27
N PRO A 7 11.20 -30.10 -36.18
CA PRO A 7 11.64 -28.76 -36.56
C PRO A 7 11.61 -27.83 -35.34
N GLN A 8 12.80 -27.38 -34.90
CA GLN A 8 12.96 -26.42 -33.81
C GLN A 8 12.20 -25.14 -34.18
N ARG A 9 11.24 -24.72 -33.29
CA ARG A 9 10.45 -23.50 -33.48
C ARG A 9 11.38 -22.29 -33.27
N ARG A 10 11.64 -21.57 -34.37
CA ARG A 10 12.46 -20.37 -34.37
C ARG A 10 11.61 -19.11 -34.20
N LEU A 11 12.07 -18.16 -33.39
CA LEU A 11 11.43 -16.88 -33.05
C LEU A 11 12.36 -15.76 -33.55
N ASP A 12 11.92 -14.98 -34.54
CA ASP A 12 12.79 -14.09 -35.33
C ASP A 12 12.76 -12.61 -34.94
N SER A 13 12.15 -12.25 -33.81
CA SER A 13 12.14 -10.84 -33.32
C SER A 13 12.04 -10.77 -31.81
N TRP A 14 12.40 -9.62 -31.24
CA TRP A 14 12.21 -9.37 -29.82
C TRP A 14 10.75 -9.51 -29.38
N GLU A 15 9.79 -9.16 -30.22
CA GLU A 15 8.37 -9.26 -29.97
C GLU A 15 7.91 -10.73 -29.89
N SER A 16 8.35 -11.56 -30.84
CA SER A 16 8.02 -12.99 -30.83
C SER A 16 8.66 -13.75 -29.67
N ILE A 17 9.90 -13.38 -29.29
CA ILE A 17 10.58 -13.93 -28.12
C ILE A 17 9.89 -13.49 -26.84
N ALA A 18 9.55 -12.21 -26.72
CA ALA A 18 8.83 -11.67 -25.58
C ALA A 18 7.44 -12.30 -25.40
N GLN A 19 6.70 -12.48 -26.49
CA GLN A 19 5.41 -13.16 -26.50
C GLN A 19 5.55 -14.61 -26.04
N TYR A 20 6.57 -15.32 -26.53
CA TYR A 20 6.84 -16.70 -26.10
C TYR A 20 7.14 -16.82 -24.61
N LEU A 21 7.93 -15.88 -24.08
CA LEU A 21 8.29 -15.81 -22.65
C LEU A 21 7.18 -15.22 -21.76
N ALA A 22 6.05 -14.78 -22.32
CA ALA A 22 4.99 -14.04 -21.66
C ALA A 22 5.52 -12.81 -20.89
N ARG A 23 6.41 -12.02 -21.54
CA ARG A 23 7.05 -10.83 -20.99
C ARG A 23 7.09 -9.70 -22.02
N SER A 24 7.50 -8.48 -21.59
CA SER A 24 7.74 -7.37 -22.53
C SER A 24 9.05 -7.55 -23.30
N ALA A 25 9.13 -6.98 -24.53
CA ALA A 25 10.36 -6.99 -25.30
C ALA A 25 11.54 -6.38 -24.53
N ARG A 26 11.30 -5.32 -23.75
CA ARG A 26 12.31 -4.69 -22.87
C ARG A 26 12.79 -5.63 -21.77
N THR A 27 11.93 -6.45 -21.22
CA THR A 27 12.30 -7.48 -20.23
C THR A 27 13.17 -8.57 -20.86
N ALA A 28 12.81 -9.06 -22.04
CA ALA A 28 13.59 -10.06 -22.75
C ALA A 28 14.99 -9.53 -23.14
N GLN A 29 15.09 -8.27 -23.57
CA GLN A 29 16.37 -7.60 -23.84
C GLN A 29 17.26 -7.49 -22.59
N ARG A 30 16.66 -7.11 -21.45
CA ARG A 30 17.37 -7.06 -20.17
C ARG A 30 17.85 -8.45 -19.77
N TRP A 31 17.02 -9.48 -19.89
CA TRP A 31 17.41 -10.85 -19.57
C TRP A 31 18.54 -11.37 -20.44
N HIS A 32 18.58 -10.97 -21.71
CA HIS A 32 19.71 -11.27 -22.57
C HIS A 32 21.00 -10.58 -22.09
N ALA A 33 20.92 -9.30 -21.71
CA ALA A 33 22.09 -8.52 -21.28
C ALA A 33 22.61 -8.93 -19.89
N GLU A 34 21.71 -9.23 -18.94
CA GLU A 34 22.04 -9.43 -17.53
C GLU A 34 22.11 -10.91 -17.13
N TYR A 35 21.32 -11.78 -17.77
CA TYR A 35 21.15 -13.17 -17.34
C TYR A 35 21.43 -14.20 -18.46
N GLY A 36 21.99 -13.73 -19.58
CA GLY A 36 22.44 -14.63 -20.66
C GLY A 36 21.30 -15.38 -21.37
N LEU A 37 20.11 -14.76 -21.52
CA LEU A 37 19.04 -15.34 -22.32
C LEU A 37 19.57 -15.69 -23.72
N PRO A 38 19.41 -16.94 -24.22
CA PRO A 38 20.03 -17.40 -25.47
C PRO A 38 19.40 -16.71 -26.68
N ILE A 39 20.13 -15.76 -27.24
CA ILE A 39 19.75 -15.00 -28.43
C ILE A 39 20.85 -15.13 -29.46
N HIS A 40 20.52 -15.52 -30.68
CA HIS A 40 21.42 -15.66 -31.81
C HIS A 40 21.30 -14.49 -32.78
N ARG A 41 22.34 -14.23 -33.55
CA ARG A 41 22.37 -13.23 -34.62
C ARG A 41 22.96 -13.81 -35.90
N LEU A 42 22.31 -13.55 -37.03
CA LEU A 42 22.81 -13.93 -38.34
C LEU A 42 23.84 -12.88 -38.83
N GLY A 43 25.07 -13.31 -39.09
CA GLY A 43 26.08 -12.45 -39.74
C GLY A 43 26.80 -11.45 -38.82
N GLY A 44 26.83 -11.71 -37.47
CA GLY A 44 27.55 -10.87 -36.50
C GLY A 44 26.67 -9.89 -35.74
N ASN A 45 27.28 -9.02 -34.89
CA ASN A 45 26.56 -8.23 -33.84
C ASN A 45 25.50 -7.26 -34.36
N LYS A 46 25.38 -7.00 -35.66
CA LYS A 46 24.35 -6.10 -36.25
C LYS A 46 23.31 -6.81 -37.11
N GLY A 47 23.38 -8.15 -37.22
CA GLY A 47 22.42 -8.93 -38.02
C GLY A 47 21.06 -9.17 -37.33
N PRO A 48 20.06 -9.66 -38.09
CA PRO A 48 18.78 -10.00 -37.54
C PRO A 48 18.92 -11.06 -36.44
N LEU A 49 18.19 -10.87 -35.34
CA LEU A 49 18.23 -11.73 -34.15
C LEU A 49 17.16 -12.82 -34.22
N PHE A 50 17.45 -13.94 -33.58
CA PHE A 50 16.49 -15.02 -33.39
C PHE A 50 16.82 -15.83 -32.13
N ALA A 51 15.85 -16.61 -31.64
CA ALA A 51 16.03 -17.60 -30.59
C ALA A 51 15.29 -18.88 -30.95
N TYR A 52 15.71 -20.01 -30.37
CA TYR A 52 14.98 -21.25 -30.46
C TYR A 52 14.13 -21.47 -29.19
N ALA A 53 12.89 -21.91 -29.38
CA ALA A 53 11.94 -22.09 -28.27
C ALA A 53 12.44 -23.08 -27.22
N ASP A 54 13.07 -24.17 -27.65
CA ASP A 54 13.65 -25.20 -26.79
C ASP A 54 14.86 -24.69 -25.96
N GLU A 55 15.67 -23.80 -26.52
CA GLU A 55 16.77 -23.14 -25.78
C GLU A 55 16.23 -22.18 -24.74
N LEU A 56 15.17 -21.44 -25.04
CA LEU A 56 14.50 -20.57 -24.09
C LEU A 56 13.86 -21.37 -22.94
N ASP A 57 13.22 -22.49 -23.24
CA ASP A 57 12.64 -23.40 -22.24
C ASP A 57 13.71 -24.01 -21.34
N HIS A 58 14.87 -24.39 -21.92
CA HIS A 58 15.99 -24.93 -21.17
C HIS A 58 16.59 -23.87 -20.25
N TRP A 59 16.81 -22.68 -20.78
CA TRP A 59 17.29 -21.53 -19.99
C TRP A 59 16.34 -21.16 -18.85
N MET A 60 15.03 -21.16 -19.07
CA MET A 60 14.04 -20.91 -18.00
C MET A 60 14.06 -21.98 -16.90
N LYS A 61 14.33 -23.24 -17.26
CA LYS A 61 14.49 -24.34 -16.27
C LYS A 61 15.79 -24.23 -15.47
N ASP A 62 16.87 -23.74 -16.11
CA ASP A 62 18.18 -23.62 -15.47
C ASP A 62 18.31 -22.34 -14.64
N CYS A 63 17.60 -21.25 -14.96
CA CYS A 63 17.52 -20.05 -14.11
C CYS A 63 16.95 -20.31 -12.71
N GLY A 64 16.32 -21.46 -12.48
CA GLY A 64 15.94 -21.95 -11.13
C GLY A 64 17.08 -22.59 -10.34
N LYS A 65 18.29 -22.76 -10.95
CA LYS A 65 19.46 -23.43 -10.37
C LYS A 65 20.72 -22.59 -10.53
N VAL A 66 20.71 -21.31 -10.11
CA VAL A 66 21.94 -20.49 -10.19
C VAL A 66 22.89 -20.85 -9.06
N GLU A 67 23.85 -21.75 -9.37
CA GLU A 67 25.15 -21.76 -8.70
C GLU A 67 25.97 -20.56 -9.20
N THR A 68 26.44 -19.75 -8.28
CA THR A 68 27.27 -18.56 -8.55
C THR A 68 28.60 -18.96 -9.18
N LYS A 69 28.79 -18.65 -10.47
CA LYS A 69 30.14 -18.56 -11.09
C LYS A 69 30.58 -17.09 -11.14
N GLU A 70 31.74 -16.84 -10.53
CA GLU A 70 32.41 -15.55 -10.52
C GLU A 70 32.71 -15.05 -11.95
N ALA A 71 32.35 -13.80 -12.25
CA ALA A 71 32.81 -13.06 -13.45
C ALA A 71 33.74 -11.93 -13.03
N PRO A 72 34.73 -11.57 -13.85
CA PRO A 72 35.84 -10.64 -13.51
C PRO A 72 35.33 -9.19 -13.41
N ALA A 73 35.86 -8.48 -12.42
CA ALA A 73 35.53 -7.13 -12.02
C ALA A 73 35.74 -6.06 -13.13
N THR A 74 34.67 -5.29 -13.39
CA THR A 74 34.80 -3.90 -13.83
C THR A 74 33.97 -3.02 -12.90
N SER A 75 34.59 -1.99 -12.40
CA SER A 75 34.25 -1.14 -11.29
C SER A 75 32.93 -0.39 -11.42
N SER A 76 31.94 -0.82 -10.66
CA SER A 76 30.84 -0.01 -10.13
C SER A 76 30.74 -0.35 -8.63
N PRO A 77 30.42 0.56 -7.71
CA PRO A 77 30.45 0.22 -6.30
C PRO A 77 29.45 -0.91 -6.04
N ALA A 78 30.00 -2.05 -5.62
CA ALA A 78 29.24 -3.22 -5.24
C ALA A 78 28.31 -2.88 -4.07
N PRO A 79 27.10 -3.49 -3.99
CA PRO A 79 26.34 -3.48 -2.75
C PRO A 79 27.26 -4.03 -1.64
N PRO A 80 27.17 -3.48 -0.41
CA PRO A 80 28.04 -3.90 0.67
C PRO A 80 27.98 -5.42 0.83
N ASP A 81 29.15 -6.04 0.90
CA ASP A 81 29.30 -7.49 1.00
C ASP A 81 28.61 -7.96 2.29
N VAL A 82 27.46 -8.55 2.16
CA VAL A 82 26.67 -9.08 3.29
C VAL A 82 27.44 -10.17 4.07
N ARG A 83 28.49 -10.76 3.49
CA ARG A 83 29.34 -11.75 4.20
C ARG A 83 30.22 -11.09 5.26
N PHE A 84 30.70 -9.88 5.01
CA PHE A 84 31.46 -9.12 5.99
C PHE A 84 30.60 -8.71 7.20
N LEU A 85 29.35 -8.34 6.93
CA LEU A 85 28.35 -8.12 8.00
C LEU A 85 28.03 -9.41 8.77
N HIS A 86 28.10 -10.56 8.13
CA HIS A 86 27.89 -11.87 8.77
C HIS A 86 28.97 -12.21 9.81
N GLU A 87 30.25 -11.98 9.48
CA GLU A 87 31.35 -12.30 10.36
C GLU A 87 31.48 -11.33 11.54
N GLU A 88 31.32 -10.01 11.31
CA GLU A 88 31.29 -9.03 12.40
C GLU A 88 30.06 -9.21 13.30
N PHE A 89 28.90 -9.50 12.74
CA PHE A 89 27.69 -9.76 13.52
C PHE A 89 27.78 -11.05 14.32
N ALA A 90 28.39 -12.11 13.76
CA ALA A 90 28.65 -13.36 14.48
C ALA A 90 29.59 -13.16 15.67
N MET A 91 30.66 -12.34 15.52
CA MET A 91 31.58 -12.02 16.62
C MET A 91 30.91 -11.16 17.71
N ILE A 92 30.04 -10.23 17.31
CA ILE A 92 29.26 -9.42 18.27
C ILE A 92 28.28 -10.31 19.03
N LEU A 93 27.59 -11.22 18.35
CA LEU A 93 26.64 -12.17 18.95
C LEU A 93 27.32 -13.15 19.91
N ASP A 94 28.53 -13.59 19.59
CA ASP A 94 29.33 -14.46 20.48
C ASP A 94 29.76 -13.72 21.75
N SER A 95 30.08 -12.41 21.65
CA SER A 95 30.39 -11.56 22.79
C SER A 95 29.21 -11.31 23.74
N PHE A 96 27.96 -11.48 23.27
CA PHE A 96 26.73 -11.42 24.05
C PHE A 96 26.22 -12.79 24.54
N GLY A 97 26.98 -13.87 24.36
CA GLY A 97 26.60 -15.21 24.80
C GLY A 97 25.48 -15.85 23.99
N LEU A 98 25.23 -15.37 22.77
CA LEU A 98 24.23 -15.88 21.83
C LEU A 98 24.83 -17.06 21.02
N SER A 99 25.41 -18.04 21.70
CA SER A 99 26.06 -19.21 21.09
C SER A 99 25.10 -20.17 20.35
N ASN A 100 23.81 -19.83 20.24
CA ASN A 100 22.85 -20.64 19.51
C ASN A 100 22.69 -20.13 18.07
N PRO A 101 23.15 -20.88 17.04
CA PRO A 101 23.05 -20.45 15.63
C PRO A 101 21.62 -20.13 15.18
N ALA A 102 20.62 -20.80 15.75
CA ALA A 102 19.21 -20.54 15.44
C ALA A 102 18.77 -19.17 15.95
N LYS A 103 19.20 -18.78 17.17
CA LYS A 103 18.91 -17.45 17.72
C LYS A 103 19.59 -16.33 16.94
N ALA A 104 20.86 -16.52 16.56
CA ALA A 104 21.58 -15.58 15.71
C ALA A 104 20.87 -15.38 14.37
N ARG A 105 20.47 -16.48 13.73
CA ARG A 105 19.73 -16.42 12.46
C ARG A 105 18.35 -15.77 12.61
N SER A 106 17.64 -16.02 13.71
CA SER A 106 16.39 -15.34 14.05
C SER A 106 16.58 -13.82 14.13
N ALA A 107 17.60 -13.35 14.84
CA ALA A 107 17.91 -11.92 14.97
C ALA A 107 18.25 -11.27 13.62
N GLU A 108 19.01 -11.95 12.75
CA GLU A 108 19.30 -11.49 11.39
C GLU A 108 18.04 -11.31 10.55
N LEU A 109 17.13 -12.30 10.58
CA LEU A 109 15.87 -12.24 9.84
C LEU A 109 15.02 -11.06 10.32
N VAL A 110 14.95 -10.82 11.63
CA VAL A 110 14.25 -9.67 12.21
C VAL A 110 14.86 -8.36 11.73
N ALA A 111 16.19 -8.21 11.80
CA ALA A 111 16.88 -7.00 11.35
C ALA A 111 16.65 -6.73 9.85
N LEU A 112 16.72 -7.79 9.01
CA LEU A 112 16.46 -7.67 7.59
C LEU A 112 14.98 -7.35 7.29
N ALA A 113 14.04 -7.96 8.00
CA ALA A 113 12.61 -7.68 7.87
C ALA A 113 12.31 -6.21 8.21
N PHE A 114 12.85 -5.67 9.30
CA PHE A 114 12.70 -4.25 9.64
C PHE A 114 13.36 -3.31 8.63
N LYS A 115 14.50 -3.70 8.04
CA LYS A 115 15.11 -2.94 6.95
C LYS A 115 14.25 -2.91 5.70
N MET A 116 13.60 -4.04 5.35
CA MET A 116 12.64 -4.09 4.25
C MET A 116 11.38 -3.27 4.54
N TRP A 117 11.02 -3.07 5.81
CA TRP A 117 9.94 -2.20 6.24
C TRP A 117 10.15 -0.73 5.84
N GLU A 118 11.38 -0.25 5.74
CA GLU A 118 11.68 1.13 5.34
C GLU A 118 11.27 1.40 3.87
N VAL A 119 11.29 0.36 3.04
CA VAL A 119 10.87 0.41 1.62
C VAL A 119 9.59 -0.42 1.40
N LEU A 120 8.66 -0.30 2.34
CA LEU A 120 7.43 -1.07 2.36
C LEU A 120 6.62 -0.87 1.06
N SER A 121 6.23 -1.98 0.46
CA SER A 121 5.40 -2.03 -0.75
C SER A 121 4.39 -3.16 -0.68
N TYR A 122 3.37 -3.10 -1.51
CA TYR A 122 2.36 -4.16 -1.60
C TYR A 122 2.97 -5.54 -1.94
N SER A 123 4.04 -5.54 -2.74
CA SER A 123 4.71 -6.77 -3.17
C SER A 123 5.59 -7.40 -2.09
N ASN A 124 6.22 -6.60 -1.21
CA ASN A 124 7.17 -7.12 -0.22
C ASN A 124 6.56 -7.39 1.16
N LEU A 125 5.37 -6.87 1.46
CA LEU A 125 4.73 -7.00 2.78
C LEU A 125 4.55 -8.47 3.20
N ARG A 126 4.09 -9.33 2.28
CA ARG A 126 3.98 -10.78 2.53
C ARG A 126 5.32 -11.47 2.77
N GLN A 127 6.39 -10.99 2.15
CA GLN A 127 7.74 -11.50 2.38
C GLN A 127 8.21 -11.11 3.78
N ILE A 128 8.00 -9.87 4.19
CA ILE A 128 8.30 -9.39 5.54
C ILE A 128 7.58 -10.25 6.59
N ALA A 129 6.28 -10.50 6.42
CA ALA A 129 5.53 -11.36 7.32
C ALA A 129 6.08 -12.80 7.39
N ARG A 130 6.56 -13.36 6.26
CA ARG A 130 7.21 -14.68 6.23
C ARG A 130 8.52 -14.69 7.00
N MET A 131 9.33 -13.63 6.85
CA MET A 131 10.62 -13.52 7.55
C MET A 131 10.43 -13.46 9.06
N PHE A 132 9.45 -12.71 9.56
CA PHE A 132 9.12 -12.71 10.98
C PHE A 132 8.64 -14.08 11.46
N ARG A 133 7.82 -14.81 10.69
CA ARG A 133 7.40 -16.18 11.04
C ARG A 133 8.58 -17.15 11.08
N GLU A 134 9.47 -17.09 10.09
CA GLU A 134 10.70 -17.90 10.08
C GLU A 134 11.59 -17.57 11.29
N ALA A 135 11.71 -16.31 11.67
CA ALA A 135 12.45 -15.90 12.86
C ALA A 135 11.83 -16.47 14.15
N ILE A 136 10.49 -16.52 14.25
CA ILE A 136 9.76 -17.13 15.37
C ILE A 136 9.98 -18.64 15.42
N ASP A 137 9.97 -19.31 14.26
CA ASP A 137 10.21 -20.75 14.18
C ASP A 137 11.64 -21.11 14.65
N LEU A 138 12.62 -20.25 14.39
CA LEU A 138 14.00 -20.40 14.84
C LEU A 138 14.23 -20.05 16.32
N ASP A 139 13.54 -19.02 16.81
CA ASP A 139 13.57 -18.61 18.23
C ASP A 139 12.17 -18.18 18.71
N PRO A 140 11.41 -19.11 19.31
CA PRO A 140 10.07 -18.81 19.85
C PRO A 140 10.05 -17.83 21.04
N CYS A 141 11.22 -17.41 21.53
CA CYS A 141 11.36 -16.39 22.57
C CYS A 141 11.82 -15.02 22.02
N ASN A 142 11.84 -14.84 20.70
CA ASN A 142 12.21 -13.55 20.09
C ASN A 142 11.01 -12.58 20.10
N ALA A 143 10.98 -11.69 21.08
CA ALA A 143 9.91 -10.68 21.24
C ALA A 143 9.84 -9.73 20.03
N ASP A 144 10.99 -9.33 19.46
CA ASP A 144 11.04 -8.43 18.30
C ASP A 144 10.39 -9.07 17.06
N ALA A 145 10.56 -10.39 16.87
CA ALA A 145 9.94 -11.11 15.77
C ALA A 145 8.41 -11.13 15.88
N PHE A 146 7.87 -11.37 17.08
CA PHE A 146 6.42 -11.29 17.31
C PHE A 146 5.87 -9.86 17.17
N ALA A 147 6.58 -8.86 17.68
CA ALA A 147 6.21 -7.44 17.54
C ALA A 147 6.19 -7.02 16.06
N GLY A 148 7.26 -7.37 15.32
CA GLY A 148 7.34 -7.12 13.88
C GLY A 148 6.25 -7.83 13.08
N LEU A 149 5.92 -9.07 13.45
CA LEU A 149 4.80 -9.80 12.84
C LEU A 149 3.47 -9.11 13.14
N SER A 150 3.23 -8.69 14.38
CA SER A 150 1.99 -8.03 14.78
C SER A 150 1.74 -6.77 13.95
N ILE A 151 2.71 -5.85 13.87
CA ILE A 151 2.55 -4.62 13.11
C ILE A 151 2.42 -4.89 11.60
N THR A 152 3.10 -5.93 11.07
CA THR A 152 2.99 -6.33 9.66
C THR A 152 1.58 -6.83 9.33
N LEU A 153 0.99 -7.63 10.20
CA LEU A 153 -0.38 -8.13 10.05
C LEU A 153 -1.41 -6.98 10.13
N ILE A 154 -1.19 -5.97 10.97
CA ILE A 154 -2.02 -4.77 11.00
C ILE A 154 -2.03 -4.09 9.62
N VAL A 155 -0.85 -3.91 9.01
CA VAL A 155 -0.75 -3.29 7.68
C VAL A 155 -1.34 -4.18 6.58
N GLU A 156 -1.22 -5.51 6.67
CA GLU A 156 -1.93 -6.42 5.74
C GLU A 156 -3.45 -6.20 5.77
N GLY A 157 -4.01 -5.98 6.97
CA GLY A 157 -5.42 -5.63 7.14
C GLY A 157 -5.76 -4.24 6.60
N LEU A 158 -4.95 -3.22 6.94
CA LEU A 158 -5.14 -1.85 6.49
C LEU A 158 -5.11 -1.72 4.96
N TRP A 159 -4.26 -2.50 4.28
CA TRP A 159 -4.15 -2.49 2.82
C TRP A 159 -5.10 -3.49 2.14
N GLY A 160 -5.96 -4.16 2.89
CA GLY A 160 -6.92 -5.12 2.35
C GLY A 160 -6.30 -6.36 1.69
N LEU A 161 -5.04 -6.71 2.03
CA LEU A 161 -4.41 -7.97 1.60
C LEU A 161 -5.05 -9.20 2.25
N VAL A 162 -5.53 -8.99 3.46
CA VAL A 162 -6.32 -9.92 4.27
C VAL A 162 -7.50 -9.13 4.81
N SER A 163 -8.65 -9.77 5.08
CA SER A 163 -9.77 -9.05 5.68
C SER A 163 -9.36 -8.43 7.02
N PRO A 164 -9.66 -7.15 7.27
CA PRO A 164 -9.20 -6.46 8.47
C PRO A 164 -9.49 -7.21 9.78
N PRO A 165 -10.71 -7.75 10.04
CA PRO A 165 -10.97 -8.49 11.28
C PRO A 165 -10.08 -9.72 11.46
N ALA A 166 -9.79 -10.48 10.39
CA ALA A 166 -8.92 -11.66 10.45
C ALA A 166 -7.46 -11.26 10.68
N ALA A 167 -6.99 -10.21 10.01
CA ALA A 167 -5.65 -9.68 10.18
C ALA A 167 -5.44 -9.18 11.62
N TYR A 168 -6.39 -8.40 12.16
CA TYR A 168 -6.28 -7.85 13.52
C TYR A 168 -6.37 -8.92 14.61
N THR A 169 -7.16 -9.98 14.42
CA THR A 169 -7.17 -11.14 15.32
C THR A 169 -5.79 -11.81 15.37
N SER A 170 -5.17 -12.02 14.22
CA SER A 170 -3.83 -12.61 14.13
C SER A 170 -2.75 -11.69 14.71
N ALA A 171 -2.88 -10.38 14.45
CA ALA A 171 -1.98 -9.37 15.02
C ALA A 171 -2.07 -9.30 16.55
N GLN A 172 -3.29 -9.39 17.10
CA GLN A 172 -3.52 -9.43 18.54
C GLN A 172 -2.86 -10.64 19.19
N ALA A 173 -2.93 -11.83 18.55
CA ALA A 173 -2.28 -13.02 19.05
C ALA A 173 -0.74 -12.87 19.07
N ALA A 174 -0.16 -12.29 18.02
CA ALA A 174 1.28 -12.02 17.97
C ALA A 174 1.68 -10.98 19.03
N LEU A 175 0.91 -9.91 19.21
CA LEU A 175 1.14 -8.91 20.25
C LEU A 175 1.10 -9.51 21.65
N GLN A 176 0.14 -10.38 21.95
CA GLN A 176 0.04 -11.05 23.23
C GLN A 176 1.31 -11.84 23.53
N ARG A 177 1.83 -12.59 22.52
CA ARG A 177 3.09 -13.33 22.68
C ARG A 177 4.28 -12.40 22.91
N THR A 178 4.34 -11.23 22.25
CA THR A 178 5.38 -10.23 22.52
C THR A 178 5.37 -9.83 23.99
N LEU A 179 4.20 -9.45 24.52
CA LEU A 179 4.05 -8.96 25.89
C LEU A 179 4.29 -10.03 26.97
N GLU A 180 4.06 -11.32 26.64
CA GLU A 180 4.40 -12.44 27.51
C GLU A 180 5.93 -12.66 27.61
N ILE A 181 6.68 -12.34 26.54
CA ILE A 181 8.14 -12.50 26.48
C ILE A 181 8.83 -11.25 27.03
N ASP A 182 8.41 -10.07 26.56
CA ASP A 182 8.94 -8.77 26.93
C ASP A 182 7.80 -7.75 27.09
N PRO A 183 7.34 -7.47 28.32
CA PRO A 183 6.26 -6.54 28.60
C PRO A 183 6.61 -5.08 28.26
N GLU A 184 7.88 -4.72 28.16
CA GLU A 184 8.36 -3.35 27.93
C GLU A 184 8.81 -3.13 26.46
N GLN A 185 8.61 -4.10 25.57
CA GLN A 185 9.06 -4.05 24.19
C GLN A 185 8.41 -2.83 23.46
N PRO A 186 9.21 -1.87 22.94
CA PRO A 186 8.67 -0.58 22.43
C PRO A 186 7.73 -0.72 21.22
N GLU A 187 8.01 -1.67 20.31
CA GLU A 187 7.17 -1.90 19.15
C GLU A 187 5.80 -2.49 19.52
N ALA A 188 5.71 -3.21 20.66
CA ALA A 188 4.45 -3.73 21.20
C ALA A 188 3.51 -2.61 21.61
N LEU A 189 4.03 -1.51 22.18
CA LEU A 189 3.22 -0.33 22.52
C LEU A 189 2.58 0.28 21.27
N CYS A 190 3.38 0.40 20.21
CA CYS A 190 2.90 0.91 18.91
C CYS A 190 1.83 -0.03 18.31
N ALA A 191 2.09 -1.34 18.27
CA ALA A 191 1.13 -2.33 17.75
C ALA A 191 -0.17 -2.35 18.56
N ALA A 192 -0.08 -2.28 19.90
CA ALA A 192 -1.24 -2.20 20.78
C ALA A 192 -2.08 -0.95 20.52
N ALA A 193 -1.43 0.21 20.32
CA ALA A 193 -2.11 1.47 20.01
C ALA A 193 -2.84 1.40 18.66
N TRP A 194 -2.20 0.82 17.63
CA TRP A 194 -2.83 0.56 16.35
C TRP A 194 -4.07 -0.33 16.47
N LEU A 195 -3.97 -1.47 17.16
CA LEU A 195 -5.10 -2.39 17.37
C LEU A 195 -6.25 -1.74 18.12
N LYS A 196 -5.96 -0.93 19.16
CA LYS A 196 -6.97 -0.13 19.84
C LYS A 196 -7.71 0.80 18.88
N MET A 197 -6.96 1.47 18.00
CA MET A 197 -7.53 2.40 17.02
C MET A 197 -8.40 1.69 15.97
N VAL A 198 -7.90 0.62 15.35
CA VAL A 198 -8.55 0.03 14.16
C VAL A 198 -9.50 -1.10 14.48
N SER A 199 -9.25 -1.89 15.53
CA SER A 199 -10.06 -3.06 15.90
C SER A 199 -11.15 -2.74 16.92
N THR A 200 -10.82 -1.98 17.95
CA THR A 200 -11.76 -1.73 19.06
C THR A 200 -12.32 -0.31 19.13
N ARG A 201 -11.78 0.62 18.31
CA ARG A 201 -12.12 2.04 18.33
C ARG A 201 -11.92 2.69 19.71
N ASP A 202 -10.99 2.16 20.50
CA ASP A 202 -10.50 2.78 21.75
C ASP A 202 -9.53 3.91 21.41
N TRP A 203 -10.09 5.04 20.99
CA TRP A 203 -9.33 6.21 20.55
C TRP A 203 -8.42 6.76 21.64
N GLU A 204 -8.92 6.82 22.87
CA GLU A 204 -8.18 7.34 24.02
C GLU A 204 -7.04 6.41 24.45
N GLY A 205 -7.29 5.11 24.43
CA GLY A 205 -6.25 4.10 24.64
C GLY A 205 -5.21 4.09 23.53
N ALA A 206 -5.62 4.34 22.26
CA ALA A 206 -4.69 4.49 21.13
C ALA A 206 -3.82 5.73 21.30
N ARG A 207 -4.40 6.88 21.66
CA ARG A 207 -3.67 8.13 21.92
C ARG A 207 -2.59 7.93 22.97
N ARG A 208 -2.97 7.43 24.15
CA ARG A 208 -2.02 7.16 25.25
C ARG A 208 -0.92 6.19 24.81
N GLY A 209 -1.27 5.17 24.04
CA GLY A 209 -0.30 4.19 23.54
C GLY A 209 0.73 4.80 22.57
N PHE A 210 0.28 5.60 21.60
CA PHE A 210 1.21 6.29 20.69
C PHE A 210 2.04 7.36 21.40
N ASP A 211 1.46 8.11 22.32
CA ASP A 211 2.18 9.13 23.09
C ASP A 211 3.26 8.49 23.98
N GLU A 212 2.97 7.34 24.62
CA GLU A 212 3.97 6.58 25.38
C GLU A 212 5.04 5.98 24.48
N ALA A 213 4.67 5.40 23.33
CA ALA A 213 5.64 4.89 22.35
C ALA A 213 6.58 6.00 21.85
N LEU A 214 6.07 7.21 21.60
CA LEU A 214 6.88 8.37 21.20
C LEU A 214 7.75 8.92 22.33
N LYS A 215 7.31 8.81 23.58
CA LYS A 215 8.11 9.20 24.75
C LYS A 215 9.31 8.26 24.92
N GLN A 216 9.12 6.95 24.74
CA GLN A 216 10.20 5.96 24.83
C GLN A 216 11.11 5.99 23.60
N ALA A 217 10.55 6.15 22.40
CA ALA A 217 11.26 6.20 21.14
C ALA A 217 10.85 7.44 20.31
N PRO A 218 11.39 8.64 20.61
CA PRO A 218 10.97 9.91 19.97
C PRO A 218 11.22 10.00 18.47
N ARG A 219 12.00 9.06 17.92
CA ARG A 219 12.33 8.96 16.48
C ARG A 219 11.61 7.80 15.78
N SER A 220 10.70 7.11 16.47
CA SER A 220 9.94 6.01 15.88
C SER A 220 8.99 6.53 14.79
N THR A 221 9.33 6.29 13.53
CA THR A 221 8.49 6.66 12.37
C THR A 221 7.13 5.94 12.42
N ARG A 222 7.10 4.70 12.91
CA ARG A 222 5.87 3.91 13.07
C ARG A 222 4.91 4.52 14.09
N ALA A 223 5.43 4.97 15.22
CA ALA A 223 4.63 5.65 16.24
C ALA A 223 4.16 7.04 15.77
N MET A 224 5.02 7.80 15.05
CA MET A 224 4.61 9.08 14.43
C MET A 224 3.49 8.87 13.42
N VAL A 225 3.59 7.89 12.53
CA VAL A 225 2.54 7.56 11.57
C VAL A 225 1.25 7.15 12.28
N GLY A 226 1.32 6.27 13.28
CA GLY A 226 0.13 5.86 14.04
C GLY A 226 -0.57 7.03 14.72
N ARG A 227 0.20 7.93 15.34
CA ARG A 227 -0.35 9.13 15.97
C ARG A 227 -0.95 10.11 14.95
N ALA A 228 -0.32 10.25 13.78
CA ALA A 228 -0.87 11.05 12.67
C ALA A 228 -2.19 10.47 12.14
N MET A 229 -2.29 9.14 12.02
CA MET A 229 -3.55 8.49 11.62
C MET A 229 -4.68 8.76 12.63
N LEU A 230 -4.36 8.85 13.91
CA LEU A 230 -5.33 9.25 14.93
C LEU A 230 -5.76 10.71 14.76
N HIS A 231 -4.83 11.63 14.45
CA HIS A 231 -5.17 13.02 14.12
C HIS A 231 -6.07 13.10 12.87
N ILE A 232 -5.85 12.27 11.85
CA ILE A 232 -6.75 12.18 10.69
C ILE A 232 -8.17 11.78 11.13
N ALA A 233 -8.30 10.79 12.02
CA ALA A 233 -9.60 10.39 12.54
C ALA A 233 -10.26 11.49 13.41
N GLU A 234 -9.47 12.30 14.09
CA GLU A 234 -9.90 13.48 14.84
C GLU A 234 -10.34 14.64 13.92
N GLY A 235 -9.86 14.65 12.68
CA GLY A 235 -10.02 15.76 11.73
C GLY A 235 -8.95 16.85 11.88
N ASP A 236 -7.89 16.60 12.64
CA ASP A 236 -6.76 17.50 12.86
C ASP A 236 -5.68 17.28 11.80
N LEU A 237 -6.00 17.66 10.56
CA LEU A 237 -5.15 17.36 9.40
C LEU A 237 -3.83 18.14 9.41
N GLU A 238 -3.76 19.28 10.08
CA GLU A 238 -2.54 20.07 10.25
C GLU A 238 -1.54 19.36 11.18
N ASP A 239 -2.01 18.90 12.35
CA ASP A 239 -1.18 18.14 13.29
C ASP A 239 -0.75 16.78 12.70
N ALA A 240 -1.63 16.15 11.92
CA ALA A 240 -1.29 14.93 11.15
C ALA A 240 -0.15 15.22 10.16
N SER A 241 -0.24 16.29 9.37
CA SER A 241 0.80 16.69 8.41
C SER A 241 2.14 16.94 9.10
N HIS A 242 2.15 17.67 10.23
CA HIS A 242 3.37 17.92 10.98
C HIS A 242 4.07 16.64 11.43
N LEU A 243 3.33 15.66 11.92
CA LEU A 243 3.91 14.37 12.34
C LEU A 243 4.40 13.55 11.16
N LEU A 244 3.64 13.52 10.03
CA LEU A 244 4.04 12.79 8.83
C LEU A 244 5.30 13.37 8.20
N LEU A 245 5.40 14.70 8.09
CA LEU A 245 6.61 15.37 7.59
C LEU A 245 7.82 15.13 8.49
N ARG A 246 7.64 15.13 9.83
CA ARG A 246 8.71 14.74 10.75
C ARG A 246 9.13 13.28 10.53
N ALA A 247 8.19 12.37 10.31
CA ALA A 247 8.48 10.97 10.03
C ALA A 247 9.27 10.79 8.70
N VAL A 248 8.92 11.55 7.65
CA VAL A 248 9.68 11.61 6.39
C VAL A 248 11.12 12.08 6.63
N GLN A 249 11.32 13.11 7.45
CA GLN A 249 12.66 13.63 7.78
C GLN A 249 13.51 12.63 8.59
N GLN A 250 12.88 11.77 9.41
CA GLN A 250 13.60 10.76 10.20
C GLN A 250 14.09 9.59 9.34
N SER A 251 13.36 9.22 8.30
CA SER A 251 13.72 8.16 7.38
C SER A 251 13.34 8.53 5.96
N ALA A 252 14.30 9.11 5.22
CA ALA A 252 14.11 9.47 3.81
C ALA A 252 13.85 8.23 2.91
N LEU A 253 14.18 7.03 3.37
CA LEU A 253 13.91 5.76 2.68
C LEU A 253 12.50 5.22 2.98
N SER A 254 11.85 5.66 4.06
CA SER A 254 10.54 5.16 4.45
C SER A 254 9.47 5.65 3.47
N SER A 255 8.79 4.71 2.83
CA SER A 255 7.73 5.00 1.88
C SER A 255 6.39 5.31 2.57
N ALA A 256 6.16 4.74 3.76
CA ALA A 256 4.89 4.84 4.45
C ALA A 256 4.51 6.28 4.86
N PRO A 257 5.36 7.09 5.52
CA PRO A 257 4.97 8.44 5.91
C PRO A 257 4.57 9.33 4.73
N MET A 258 5.27 9.19 3.58
CA MET A 258 4.97 9.96 2.38
C MET A 258 3.59 9.58 1.81
N SER A 259 3.29 8.29 1.69
CA SER A 259 1.98 7.84 1.18
C SER A 259 0.82 8.30 2.06
N TRP A 260 1.03 8.34 3.38
CA TRP A 260 0.03 8.88 4.30
C TRP A 260 -0.11 10.40 4.21
N ASN A 261 0.98 11.12 3.92
CA ASN A 261 0.91 12.57 3.72
C ASN A 261 0.15 12.92 2.44
N CYS A 262 0.32 12.17 1.35
CA CYS A 262 -0.51 12.31 0.15
C CYS A 262 -2.01 12.17 0.46
N TRP A 263 -2.38 11.15 1.28
CA TRP A 263 -3.78 10.98 1.70
C TRP A 263 -4.25 12.12 2.61
N ASN A 264 -3.42 12.57 3.55
CA ASN A 264 -3.75 13.71 4.40
C ASN A 264 -4.00 14.99 3.61
N ASN A 265 -3.16 15.28 2.60
CA ASN A 265 -3.36 16.43 1.71
C ASN A 265 -4.68 16.34 0.92
N TYR A 266 -5.02 15.13 0.41
CA TYR A 266 -6.33 14.89 -0.20
C TYR A 266 -7.48 15.19 0.77
N LEU A 267 -7.40 14.68 2.01
CA LEU A 267 -8.43 14.91 3.04
C LEU A 267 -8.53 16.39 3.44
N ALA A 268 -7.42 17.13 3.37
CA ALA A 268 -7.37 18.57 3.62
C ALA A 268 -7.93 19.42 2.47
N GLY A 269 -8.24 18.80 1.31
CA GLY A 269 -8.66 19.51 0.11
C GLY A 269 -7.50 20.09 -0.71
N GLU A 270 -6.26 19.73 -0.38
CA GLU A 270 -5.03 20.15 -1.05
C GLU A 270 -4.71 19.19 -2.21
N PHE A 271 -5.62 19.08 -3.18
CA PHE A 271 -5.60 18.03 -4.20
C PHE A 271 -4.38 18.13 -5.13
N GLU A 272 -4.02 19.36 -5.55
CA GLU A 272 -2.84 19.62 -6.38
C GLU A 272 -1.56 19.20 -5.65
N ASN A 273 -1.45 19.52 -4.34
CA ASN A 273 -0.31 19.15 -3.53
C ASN A 273 -0.24 17.61 -3.39
N ALA A 274 -1.38 16.94 -3.20
CA ALA A 274 -1.43 15.48 -3.15
C ALA A 274 -0.90 14.87 -4.46
N LEU A 275 -1.30 15.38 -5.63
CA LEU A 275 -0.85 14.89 -6.93
C LEU A 275 0.66 15.13 -7.16
N ILE A 276 1.17 16.33 -6.81
CA ILE A 276 2.60 16.65 -6.90
C ILE A 276 3.45 15.69 -6.04
N GLU A 277 3.01 15.44 -4.81
CA GLU A 277 3.73 14.50 -3.93
C GLU A 277 3.66 13.06 -4.43
N ILE A 278 2.53 12.63 -5.01
CA ILE A 278 2.39 11.29 -5.62
C ILE A 278 3.34 11.15 -6.83
N GLU A 279 3.47 12.18 -7.66
CA GLU A 279 4.40 12.19 -8.78
C GLU A 279 5.85 12.04 -8.30
N HIS A 280 6.28 12.84 -7.31
CA HIS A 280 7.62 12.71 -6.71
C HIS A 280 7.84 11.33 -6.08
N TYR A 281 6.82 10.74 -5.46
CA TYR A 281 6.88 9.41 -4.89
C TYR A 281 7.10 8.35 -5.98
N ARG A 282 6.40 8.49 -7.11
CA ARG A 282 6.51 7.60 -8.28
C ARG A 282 7.85 7.75 -8.99
N ASP A 283 8.36 8.98 -9.16
CA ASP A 283 9.67 9.26 -9.76
C ASP A 283 10.82 8.65 -8.96
N SER A 284 10.65 8.48 -7.65
CA SER A 284 11.58 7.75 -6.79
C SER A 284 11.49 6.22 -6.93
N GLY A 285 10.72 5.71 -7.91
CA GLY A 285 10.52 4.27 -8.16
C GLY A 285 9.58 3.59 -7.16
N ARG A 286 8.78 4.35 -6.40
CA ARG A 286 7.87 3.84 -5.37
C ARG A 286 6.43 3.82 -5.86
N HIS A 287 5.70 2.80 -5.45
CA HIS A 287 4.28 2.63 -5.74
C HIS A 287 3.58 2.03 -4.53
N GLY A 288 2.33 2.41 -4.29
CA GLY A 288 1.55 1.87 -3.19
C GLY A 288 0.04 1.96 -3.43
N PRO A 289 -0.73 1.04 -2.85
CA PRO A 289 -2.17 0.99 -3.08
C PRO A 289 -2.90 2.25 -2.58
N VAL A 290 -2.36 2.91 -1.56
CA VAL A 290 -2.93 4.14 -1.01
C VAL A 290 -2.69 5.31 -1.97
N THR A 291 -1.45 5.48 -2.45
CA THR A 291 -1.12 6.56 -3.38
C THR A 291 -1.88 6.45 -4.70
N ASP A 292 -2.01 5.23 -5.26
CA ASP A 292 -2.78 5.01 -6.49
C ASP A 292 -4.26 5.37 -6.31
N ALA A 293 -4.86 4.97 -5.17
CA ALA A 293 -6.23 5.31 -4.85
C ALA A 293 -6.42 6.81 -4.61
N VAL A 294 -5.52 7.44 -3.85
CA VAL A 294 -5.55 8.89 -3.56
C VAL A 294 -5.40 9.70 -4.84
N GLU A 295 -4.57 9.26 -5.79
CA GLU A 295 -4.44 9.92 -7.09
C GLU A 295 -5.79 9.96 -7.83
N ALA A 296 -6.49 8.83 -7.93
CA ALA A 296 -7.80 8.79 -8.56
C ALA A 296 -8.83 9.67 -7.83
N LEU A 297 -8.84 9.65 -6.49
CA LEU A 297 -9.74 10.47 -5.70
C LEU A 297 -9.44 11.96 -5.85
N ALA A 298 -8.18 12.37 -5.97
CA ALA A 298 -7.78 13.76 -6.20
C ALA A 298 -8.13 14.21 -7.62
N ILE A 299 -7.92 13.37 -8.64
CA ILE A 299 -8.34 13.61 -10.02
C ILE A 299 -9.84 13.91 -10.10
N ILE A 300 -10.68 13.13 -9.40
CA ILE A 300 -12.12 13.33 -9.33
C ILE A 300 -12.50 14.73 -8.80
N GLN A 301 -11.67 15.32 -7.95
CA GLN A 301 -11.96 16.65 -7.38
C GLN A 301 -11.51 17.80 -8.27
N LEU A 302 -10.57 17.59 -9.19
CA LEU A 302 -9.89 18.65 -9.93
C LEU A 302 -10.29 18.73 -11.39
N GLU A 303 -10.60 17.62 -12.05
CA GLU A 303 -10.67 17.54 -13.50
C GLU A 303 -12.10 17.43 -14.03
N GLU A 304 -12.27 17.70 -15.33
CA GLU A 304 -13.54 17.45 -16.03
C GLU A 304 -13.78 15.95 -16.19
N THR A 305 -15.05 15.56 -16.24
CA THR A 305 -15.49 14.15 -16.13
C THR A 305 -14.84 13.20 -17.15
N ASP A 306 -14.71 13.62 -18.41
CA ASP A 306 -14.16 12.76 -19.47
C ASP A 306 -12.65 12.52 -19.26
N VAL A 307 -11.91 13.58 -18.86
CA VAL A 307 -10.47 13.50 -18.54
C VAL A 307 -10.25 12.63 -17.31
N GLN A 308 -11.11 12.78 -16.28
CA GLN A 308 -11.07 11.93 -15.09
C GLN A 308 -11.13 10.45 -15.44
N ILE A 309 -12.12 10.06 -16.25
CA ILE A 309 -12.36 8.65 -16.60
C ILE A 309 -11.13 8.07 -17.30
N GLU A 310 -10.62 8.71 -18.34
CA GLU A 310 -9.46 8.24 -19.10
C GLU A 310 -8.23 8.02 -18.19
N ARG A 311 -7.95 8.98 -17.32
CA ARG A 311 -6.81 8.86 -16.40
C ARG A 311 -7.00 7.76 -15.36
N ILE A 312 -8.19 7.62 -14.78
CA ILE A 312 -8.46 6.60 -13.77
C ILE A 312 -8.48 5.20 -14.41
N GLU A 313 -8.98 5.05 -15.64
CA GLU A 313 -8.87 3.80 -16.41
C GLU A 313 -7.42 3.36 -16.57
N ALA A 314 -6.52 4.29 -16.93
CA ALA A 314 -5.10 4.00 -17.04
C ALA A 314 -4.47 3.55 -15.70
N LEU A 315 -4.86 4.18 -14.58
CA LEU A 315 -4.43 3.77 -13.24
C LEU A 315 -4.97 2.37 -12.89
N VAL A 316 -6.23 2.09 -13.16
CA VAL A 316 -6.85 0.76 -12.93
C VAL A 316 -6.15 -0.31 -13.77
N ALA A 317 -5.80 -0.02 -15.03
CA ALA A 317 -5.04 -0.95 -15.87
C ALA A 317 -3.65 -1.26 -15.30
N ALA A 318 -3.01 -0.29 -14.66
CA ALA A 318 -1.72 -0.47 -14.00
C ALA A 318 -1.82 -1.21 -12.65
N SER A 319 -2.92 -1.01 -11.91
CA SER A 319 -3.15 -1.57 -10.57
C SER A 319 -4.54 -2.25 -10.44
N PRO A 320 -4.84 -3.31 -11.22
CA PRO A 320 -6.19 -3.87 -11.35
C PRO A 320 -6.75 -4.53 -10.07
N HIS A 321 -5.90 -4.78 -9.09
CA HIS A 321 -6.26 -5.40 -7.81
C HIS A 321 -6.52 -4.38 -6.69
N ASN A 322 -6.43 -3.09 -6.99
CA ASN A 322 -6.71 -2.01 -6.04
C ASN A 322 -8.22 -1.73 -6.03
N ASP A 323 -8.90 -2.20 -5.00
CA ASP A 323 -10.36 -2.09 -4.90
C ASP A 323 -10.81 -0.62 -4.86
N VAL A 324 -10.13 0.26 -4.11
CA VAL A 324 -10.54 1.66 -3.96
C VAL A 324 -10.34 2.43 -5.28
N LEU A 325 -9.28 2.12 -6.00
CA LEU A 325 -9.05 2.67 -7.34
C LEU A 325 -10.18 2.27 -8.31
N ARG A 326 -10.61 1.00 -8.29
CA ARG A 326 -11.77 0.52 -9.07
C ARG A 326 -13.07 1.18 -8.61
N GLY A 327 -13.23 1.36 -7.28
CA GLY A 327 -14.36 2.08 -6.71
C GLY A 327 -14.44 3.53 -7.18
N ALA A 328 -13.29 4.22 -7.24
CA ALA A 328 -13.18 5.59 -7.76
C ALA A 328 -13.57 5.67 -9.25
N LEU A 329 -13.15 4.68 -10.07
CA LEU A 329 -13.57 4.59 -11.47
C LEU A 329 -15.10 4.40 -11.58
N GLY A 330 -15.66 3.49 -10.78
CA GLY A 330 -17.12 3.28 -10.76
C GLY A 330 -17.90 4.51 -10.31
N TYR A 331 -17.36 5.28 -9.36
CA TYR A 331 -17.92 6.60 -8.99
C TYR A 331 -17.89 7.57 -10.16
N ALA A 332 -16.74 7.71 -10.86
CA ALA A 332 -16.59 8.61 -12.00
C ALA A 332 -17.56 8.23 -13.14
N TYR A 333 -17.69 6.95 -13.49
CA TYR A 333 -18.68 6.48 -14.47
C TYR A 333 -20.11 6.82 -14.03
N GLY A 334 -20.46 6.63 -12.77
CA GLY A 334 -21.78 6.94 -12.25
C GLY A 334 -22.11 8.44 -12.37
N MET A 335 -21.15 9.29 -12.03
CA MET A 335 -21.28 10.75 -12.13
C MET A 335 -21.36 11.24 -13.60
N ALA A 336 -20.69 10.55 -14.52
CA ALA A 336 -20.77 10.78 -15.97
C ALA A 336 -22.08 10.25 -16.61
N GLY A 337 -22.96 9.63 -15.84
CA GLY A 337 -24.17 8.99 -16.37
C GLY A 337 -23.93 7.65 -17.07
N GLN A 338 -22.72 7.13 -17.07
CA GLN A 338 -22.33 5.82 -17.64
C GLN A 338 -22.71 4.68 -16.70
N ARG A 339 -24.03 4.55 -16.42
CA ARG A 339 -24.56 3.64 -15.40
C ARG A 339 -24.24 2.18 -15.62
N LEU A 340 -24.15 1.73 -16.89
CA LEU A 340 -23.81 0.35 -17.21
C LEU A 340 -22.37 0.01 -16.79
N ASN A 341 -21.41 0.88 -17.09
CA ASN A 341 -20.01 0.70 -16.72
C ASN A 341 -19.85 0.69 -15.20
N ALA A 342 -20.51 1.62 -14.50
CA ALA A 342 -20.52 1.65 -13.05
C ALA A 342 -21.13 0.38 -12.42
N SER A 343 -22.24 -0.13 -13.00
CA SER A 343 -22.90 -1.35 -12.52
C SER A 343 -22.04 -2.59 -12.77
N GLU A 344 -21.32 -2.67 -13.88
CA GLU A 344 -20.38 -3.78 -14.16
C GLU A 344 -19.26 -3.84 -13.11
N ILE A 345 -18.69 -2.68 -12.75
CA ILE A 345 -17.72 -2.63 -11.64
C ILE A 345 -18.36 -3.13 -10.34
N LEU A 346 -19.57 -2.65 -10.00
CA LEU A 346 -20.29 -3.06 -8.81
C LEU A 346 -20.54 -4.57 -8.77
N ASP A 347 -20.98 -5.14 -9.88
CA ASP A 347 -21.26 -6.59 -10.01
C ASP A 347 -20.00 -7.44 -9.79
N THR A 348 -18.85 -6.96 -10.26
CA THR A 348 -17.57 -7.65 -10.03
C THR A 348 -17.07 -7.56 -8.61
N MET A 349 -17.48 -6.52 -7.84
CA MET A 349 -17.08 -6.28 -6.45
C MET A 349 -18.13 -6.72 -5.44
N GLY A 350 -19.39 -6.76 -5.82
CA GLY A 350 -20.53 -6.94 -4.90
C GLY A 350 -21.01 -8.38 -4.72
N LEU A 351 -20.63 -9.30 -5.58
CA LEU A 351 -21.09 -10.68 -5.51
C LEU A 351 -20.19 -11.53 -4.60
N PRO A 352 -20.70 -12.06 -3.48
CA PRO A 352 -19.95 -13.03 -2.67
C PRO A 352 -19.89 -14.37 -3.44
N LYS A 353 -18.94 -14.51 -4.32
CA LYS A 353 -18.55 -15.85 -4.79
C LYS A 353 -17.80 -16.52 -3.64
N ALA A 354 -18.31 -17.64 -3.19
CA ALA A 354 -18.07 -18.35 -1.94
C ALA A 354 -16.60 -18.73 -1.61
N LYS A 355 -15.59 -18.18 -2.27
CA LYS A 355 -14.15 -18.38 -1.99
C LYS A 355 -13.27 -17.19 -2.41
N GLU A 356 -13.82 -16.08 -2.86
CA GLU A 356 -13.07 -14.94 -3.36
C GLU A 356 -12.93 -13.85 -2.28
N LYS A 357 -11.89 -13.04 -2.41
CA LYS A 357 -11.51 -11.91 -1.57
C LYS A 357 -12.73 -11.04 -1.27
N ASN A 358 -12.99 -10.75 0.01
CA ASN A 358 -13.94 -9.71 0.39
C ASN A 358 -13.37 -8.36 -0.09
N HIS A 359 -14.07 -7.71 -1.02
CA HIS A 359 -13.68 -6.39 -1.50
C HIS A 359 -13.83 -5.33 -0.39
N GLU A 360 -13.04 -4.27 -0.51
CA GLU A 360 -13.09 -3.14 0.43
C GLU A 360 -14.47 -2.47 0.42
N PRO A 361 -15.19 -2.41 1.55
CA PRO A 361 -16.56 -1.87 1.57
C PRO A 361 -16.63 -0.39 1.19
N TYR A 362 -15.60 0.40 1.50
CA TYR A 362 -15.51 1.80 1.07
C TYR A 362 -15.49 1.92 -0.46
N ALA A 363 -14.75 1.04 -1.13
CA ALA A 363 -14.71 1.03 -2.59
C ALA A 363 -16.08 0.75 -3.22
N ILE A 364 -16.84 -0.21 -2.65
CA ILE A 364 -18.21 -0.48 -3.06
C ILE A 364 -19.11 0.73 -2.82
N ALA A 365 -18.94 1.42 -1.67
CA ALA A 365 -19.68 2.62 -1.36
C ALA A 365 -19.45 3.74 -2.40
N LEU A 366 -18.23 3.92 -2.90
CA LEU A 366 -17.93 4.89 -3.94
C LEU A 366 -18.77 4.65 -5.20
N VAL A 367 -18.81 3.40 -5.69
CA VAL A 367 -19.64 3.05 -6.86
C VAL A 367 -21.11 3.34 -6.62
N LEU A 368 -21.61 2.96 -5.43
CA LEU A 368 -23.01 3.16 -5.06
C LEU A 368 -23.37 4.66 -4.96
N ILE A 369 -22.47 5.51 -4.49
CA ILE A 369 -22.63 6.97 -4.47
C ILE A 369 -22.74 7.49 -5.91
N GLY A 370 -21.84 7.09 -6.80
CA GLY A 370 -21.91 7.47 -8.22
C GLY A 370 -23.20 7.03 -8.91
N LEU A 371 -23.74 5.88 -8.53
CA LEU A 371 -25.05 5.38 -9.01
C LEU A 371 -26.26 6.02 -8.32
N ASN A 372 -26.05 6.93 -7.36
CA ASN A 372 -27.10 7.54 -6.52
C ASN A 372 -27.88 6.53 -5.65
N ARG A 373 -27.23 5.41 -5.26
CA ARG A 373 -27.79 4.38 -4.36
C ARG A 373 -27.38 4.64 -2.91
N ILE A 374 -27.79 5.76 -2.38
CA ILE A 374 -27.28 6.37 -1.14
C ILE A 374 -27.43 5.45 0.09
N ASN A 375 -28.63 4.82 0.28
CA ASN A 375 -28.85 3.97 1.44
C ASN A 375 -27.88 2.80 1.48
N GLU A 376 -27.66 2.14 0.35
CA GLU A 376 -26.73 1.02 0.21
C GLU A 376 -25.27 1.47 0.38
N ALA A 377 -24.95 2.68 -0.11
CA ALA A 377 -23.62 3.27 0.12
C ALA A 377 -23.35 3.47 1.61
N VAL A 378 -24.33 3.99 2.38
CA VAL A 378 -24.20 4.19 3.82
C VAL A 378 -24.02 2.86 4.54
N GLU A 379 -24.74 1.79 4.16
CA GLU A 379 -24.55 0.45 4.72
C GLU A 379 -23.12 -0.07 4.52
N ARG A 380 -22.53 0.19 3.34
CA ARG A 380 -21.13 -0.17 3.05
C ARG A 380 -20.12 0.68 3.82
N LEU A 381 -20.39 1.97 4.02
CA LEU A 381 -19.56 2.81 4.89
C LEU A 381 -19.65 2.35 6.36
N GLU A 382 -20.83 1.98 6.85
CA GLU A 382 -20.98 1.36 8.16
C GLU A 382 -20.18 0.07 8.30
N GLN A 383 -20.20 -0.78 7.26
CA GLN A 383 -19.39 -2.00 7.22
C GLN A 383 -17.90 -1.68 7.27
N SER A 384 -17.40 -0.76 6.42
CA SER A 384 -16.00 -0.33 6.41
C SER A 384 -15.54 0.16 7.79
N TYR A 385 -16.39 0.94 8.47
CA TYR A 385 -16.11 1.39 9.84
C TYR A 385 -16.05 0.22 10.84
N ARG A 386 -17.01 -0.70 10.80
CA ARG A 386 -17.06 -1.87 11.71
C ARG A 386 -15.90 -2.82 11.50
N ASP A 387 -15.51 -3.03 10.23
CA ASP A 387 -14.41 -3.93 9.88
C ASP A 387 -13.04 -3.34 10.23
N GLY A 388 -12.97 -2.06 10.61
CA GLY A 388 -11.70 -1.41 10.93
C GLY A 388 -10.87 -1.04 9.70
N SER A 389 -11.54 -0.83 8.55
CA SER A 389 -10.86 -0.39 7.33
C SER A 389 -10.09 0.90 7.53
N LEU A 390 -8.94 1.01 6.89
CA LEU A 390 -8.12 2.22 6.84
C LEU A 390 -8.94 3.46 6.45
N TRP A 391 -9.70 3.35 5.36
CA TRP A 391 -10.43 4.46 4.76
C TRP A 391 -11.46 5.07 5.72
N SER A 392 -11.98 4.24 6.63
CA SER A 392 -12.90 4.70 7.67
C SER A 392 -12.29 5.75 8.61
N LEU A 393 -10.97 5.83 8.73
CA LEU A 393 -10.32 6.87 9.56
C LEU A 393 -10.51 8.27 8.95
N GLY A 394 -10.62 8.37 7.63
CA GLY A 394 -10.79 9.65 6.91
C GLY A 394 -12.23 10.13 6.74
N PHE A 395 -13.26 9.35 7.05
CA PHE A 395 -14.66 9.68 6.72
C PHE A 395 -15.13 11.04 7.22
N ARG A 396 -14.58 11.54 8.32
CA ARG A 396 -14.88 12.88 8.84
C ARG A 396 -14.51 13.99 7.85
N SER A 397 -13.36 13.84 7.18
CA SER A 397 -12.76 14.87 6.33
C SER A 397 -12.82 14.54 4.85
N ASP A 398 -13.26 13.33 4.47
CA ASP A 398 -13.23 12.85 3.10
C ASP A 398 -14.11 13.72 2.16
N PRO A 399 -13.50 14.41 1.17
CA PRO A 399 -14.20 15.29 0.25
C PRO A 399 -15.25 14.56 -0.59
N ILE A 400 -15.01 13.32 -1.00
CA ILE A 400 -15.94 12.56 -1.85
C ILE A 400 -17.25 12.21 -1.12
N LEU A 401 -17.25 12.21 0.22
CA LEU A 401 -18.44 11.99 1.05
C LEU A 401 -19.22 13.29 1.33
N THR A 402 -18.71 14.44 0.89
CA THR A 402 -19.37 15.75 1.12
C THR A 402 -20.83 15.79 0.64
N PRO A 403 -21.22 15.22 -0.52
CA PRO A 403 -22.62 15.20 -0.95
C PRO A 403 -23.54 14.44 0.02
N LEU A 404 -23.02 13.47 0.77
CA LEU A 404 -23.79 12.68 1.72
C LEU A 404 -24.03 13.37 3.07
N ARG A 405 -23.28 14.44 3.39
CA ARG A 405 -23.33 15.06 4.73
C ARG A 405 -24.70 15.60 5.11
N ASN A 406 -25.55 15.91 4.13
CA ASN A 406 -26.94 16.35 4.36
C ASN A 406 -27.96 15.20 4.31
N ASP A 407 -27.55 14.00 3.92
CA ASP A 407 -28.43 12.84 3.88
C ASP A 407 -28.79 12.35 5.29
N PRO A 408 -30.08 12.07 5.60
CA PRO A 408 -30.52 11.66 6.93
C PRO A 408 -29.91 10.33 7.41
N HIS A 409 -29.71 9.35 6.51
CA HIS A 409 -29.13 8.05 6.85
C HIS A 409 -27.66 8.19 7.17
N PHE A 410 -26.92 8.98 6.36
CA PHE A 410 -25.52 9.26 6.61
C PHE A 410 -25.31 10.03 7.92
N ARG A 411 -26.16 11.02 8.21
CA ARG A 411 -26.13 11.75 9.48
C ARG A 411 -26.42 10.84 10.68
N LEU A 412 -27.39 9.94 10.53
CA LEU A 412 -27.71 8.95 11.56
C LEU A 412 -26.53 8.00 11.79
N PHE A 413 -25.88 7.52 10.72
CA PHE A 413 -24.64 6.73 10.83
C PHE A 413 -23.58 7.50 11.61
N PHE A 414 -23.25 8.73 11.19
CA PHE A 414 -22.26 9.56 11.87
C PHE A 414 -22.56 9.85 13.32
N SER A 415 -23.85 9.96 13.70
CA SER A 415 -24.26 10.16 15.10
C SER A 415 -24.06 8.92 15.98
N LYS A 416 -24.03 7.72 15.37
CA LYS A 416 -23.85 6.45 16.08
C LYS A 416 -22.38 6.05 16.21
N VAL A 417 -21.52 6.53 15.31
CA VAL A 417 -20.10 6.19 15.34
C VAL A 417 -19.34 7.16 16.24
N SER A 418 -18.61 6.61 17.19
CA SER A 418 -17.79 7.39 18.12
C SER A 418 -16.45 7.71 17.46
N TYR A 419 -16.41 8.81 16.67
CA TYR A 419 -15.12 9.36 16.26
C TYR A 419 -14.46 10.13 17.41
N PRO A 420 -13.13 10.15 17.48
CA PRO A 420 -12.44 10.93 18.50
C PRO A 420 -12.75 12.43 18.31
N VAL A 421 -12.84 13.14 19.42
CA VAL A 421 -12.99 14.61 19.39
C VAL A 421 -11.60 15.20 19.50
N SER A 422 -11.27 16.13 18.59
CA SER A 422 -10.04 16.91 18.69
C SER A 422 -9.99 17.68 20.00
N VAL A 423 -8.84 17.65 20.66
CA VAL A 423 -8.57 18.45 21.87
C VAL A 423 -8.22 19.89 21.49
N SER A 424 -7.84 20.14 20.24
CA SER A 424 -7.61 21.48 19.68
C SER A 424 -8.92 22.15 19.28
N LEU A 425 -9.55 22.81 20.21
CA LEU A 425 -10.73 23.66 19.98
C LEU A 425 -10.30 24.89 19.15
N GLY A 426 -10.51 24.87 17.82
CA GLY A 426 -10.53 26.11 17.08
C GLY A 426 -10.33 26.11 15.56
N ALA A 427 -9.70 25.13 14.94
CA ALA A 427 -9.27 25.24 13.54
C ALA A 427 -10.14 24.49 12.50
N ALA A 428 -10.74 23.37 12.86
CA ALA A 428 -11.42 22.47 11.92
C ALA A 428 -12.70 23.05 11.27
N SER A 429 -13.32 24.04 11.89
CA SER A 429 -14.53 24.71 11.33
C SER A 429 -14.23 25.61 10.12
N GLY A 430 -12.99 26.08 9.98
CA GLY A 430 -12.60 27.06 8.96
C GLY A 430 -12.25 26.45 7.58
N ALA A 431 -11.70 25.27 7.53
CA ALA A 431 -11.26 24.65 6.26
C ALA A 431 -12.45 24.06 5.48
N LEU A 432 -13.34 23.35 6.15
CA LEU A 432 -14.57 22.80 5.53
C LEU A 432 -15.55 23.90 5.11
N ALA A 433 -15.63 24.99 5.88
CA ALA A 433 -16.45 26.15 5.51
C ALA A 433 -15.88 26.90 4.28
N ARG A 434 -14.55 26.99 4.15
CA ARG A 434 -13.89 27.59 2.97
C ARG A 434 -14.07 26.75 1.73
N TYR A 435 -13.92 25.43 1.84
CA TYR A 435 -14.11 24.51 0.72
C TYR A 435 -15.55 24.52 0.19
N GLY A 436 -16.55 24.42 1.08
CA GLY A 436 -17.97 24.52 0.70
C GLY A 436 -18.35 25.85 0.06
N ALA A 437 -17.73 26.95 0.49
CA ALA A 437 -17.96 28.27 -0.08
C ALA A 437 -17.33 28.42 -1.48
N GLN A 438 -16.10 27.94 -1.69
CA GLN A 438 -15.38 28.00 -2.96
C GLN A 438 -16.07 27.16 -4.05
N HIS A 439 -16.48 25.93 -3.73
CA HIS A 439 -17.19 25.06 -4.67
C HIS A 439 -18.59 25.55 -5.01
N SER A 440 -19.31 26.11 -4.04
CA SER A 440 -20.61 26.72 -4.30
C SER A 440 -20.48 27.97 -5.18
N GLN A 441 -19.40 28.72 -5.05
CA GLN A 441 -19.13 29.89 -5.85
C GLN A 441 -18.73 29.54 -7.28
N ARG A 442 -17.88 28.48 -7.45
CA ARG A 442 -17.45 27.97 -8.77
C ARG A 442 -18.66 27.41 -9.56
N ARG A 443 -19.49 26.56 -8.94
CA ARG A 443 -20.74 26.06 -9.57
C ARG A 443 -21.75 27.15 -9.90
N ARG A 444 -21.83 28.27 -9.15
CA ARG A 444 -22.67 29.43 -9.48
C ARG A 444 -22.13 30.20 -10.66
N VAL A 445 -20.82 30.33 -10.80
CA VAL A 445 -20.18 31.01 -11.95
C VAL A 445 -20.35 30.17 -13.22
N GLU A 446 -20.14 28.84 -13.14
CA GLU A 446 -20.34 27.90 -14.25
C GLU A 446 -21.81 27.84 -14.69
N ALA A 447 -22.76 27.82 -13.76
CA ALA A 447 -24.20 27.86 -14.07
C ALA A 447 -24.63 29.22 -14.65
N ALA A 448 -23.99 30.32 -14.26
CA ALA A 448 -24.26 31.63 -14.82
C ALA A 448 -23.66 31.82 -16.21
N SER A 449 -22.50 31.17 -16.48
CA SER A 449 -21.88 31.17 -17.82
C SER A 449 -22.67 30.29 -18.81
N ALA A 450 -23.23 29.17 -18.36
CA ALA A 450 -24.04 28.27 -19.18
C ALA A 450 -25.47 28.76 -19.43
N ALA A 451 -25.92 29.80 -18.72
CA ALA A 451 -27.24 30.42 -18.91
C ALA A 451 -27.17 31.72 -19.71
N GLY A 452 -25.98 32.15 -20.15
CA GLY A 452 -25.72 33.41 -20.90
C GLY A 452 -25.36 33.20 -22.37
N ASP A 453 -25.29 31.98 -22.87
CA ASP A 453 -25.24 31.60 -24.29
C ASP A 453 -26.58 30.95 -24.68
#